data_cdcc5b0a91a84ef8e528b71c047409e4
#
_entry.id   cdcc5b0a91a84ef8e528b71c047409e4
#
_cell.length_a   1.000
_cell.length_b   1.000
_cell.length_c   1.000
_cell.angle_alpha   90.00
_cell.angle_beta   90.00
_cell.angle_gamma   90.00
#
_symmetry.space_group_name_H-M   'P 1'
#
loop_
_entity.id
_entity.type
_entity.pdbx_description
1 polymer ?
#
loop_
_entity_poly.entity_id
_entity_poly.type
_entity_poly.pdbx_seq_one_letter_code
_entity_poly.pdbx_strand_id
1 'polypeptide(L)'
;METVRVTRAGGVVTVTLNRPERKNALTRAMIEQLRVTFDAAAHNAEDRALVLTGEGGDFCSGADLSDVQGPAAGDPAWSLDWVRAVGDAALSLHRLAKPTIAKLDGVAVGAGLGLAIACDLVVASTRARLSMIFVRRALSPDCATSWLLPRLVGSAKAKELAFFGEVVDAETALRIGLVNRVVKPGELDAQVASWATRLAEGPSLALSTTKALLDAAWTTPFAEAIEHEAECQAANLAGADVREAIAAFSEKRLPRFAAPAPVV
;
A
#
# COMPACT_ATOMS: atom_id res chain seq x y z
N MET A 1 13.20 21.15 -2.45
CA MET A 1 13.51 19.77 -2.88
C MET A 1 12.18 19.03 -2.93
N GLU A 2 11.92 18.24 -3.96
CA GLU A 2 10.67 17.50 -4.11
C GLU A 2 10.64 16.36 -3.06
N THR A 3 9.65 16.36 -2.17
CA THR A 3 9.57 15.41 -1.05
C THR A 3 8.88 14.09 -1.41
N VAL A 4 8.18 14.06 -2.55
CA VAL A 4 7.61 12.87 -3.17
C VAL A 4 8.05 12.83 -4.62
N ARG A 5 8.82 11.82 -5.02
CA ARG A 5 9.25 11.62 -6.40
C ARG A 5 8.41 10.54 -7.07
N VAL A 6 7.99 10.79 -8.31
CA VAL A 6 7.17 9.86 -9.09
C VAL A 6 7.90 9.48 -10.37
N THR A 7 8.03 8.20 -10.63
CA THR A 7 8.57 7.66 -11.88
C THR A 7 7.61 6.64 -12.49
N ARG A 8 7.61 6.52 -13.82
CA ARG A 8 6.73 5.60 -14.55
C ARG A 8 7.52 4.82 -15.58
N ALA A 9 7.35 3.51 -15.59
CA ALA A 9 7.96 2.62 -16.56
C ALA A 9 7.14 1.33 -16.68
N GLY A 10 6.83 0.88 -17.90
CA GLY A 10 6.21 -0.41 -18.16
C GLY A 10 4.86 -0.64 -17.44
N GLY A 11 4.04 0.40 -17.31
CA GLY A 11 2.76 0.31 -16.59
C GLY A 11 2.90 0.36 -15.06
N VAL A 12 4.11 0.53 -14.53
CA VAL A 12 4.36 0.66 -13.09
C VAL A 12 4.64 2.12 -12.75
N VAL A 13 3.85 2.68 -11.82
CA VAL A 13 4.15 3.96 -11.18
C VAL A 13 4.86 3.71 -9.86
N THR A 14 6.06 4.28 -9.70
CA THR A 14 6.82 4.22 -8.46
C THR A 14 6.75 5.57 -7.76
N VAL A 15 6.22 5.55 -6.53
CA VAL A 15 6.12 6.71 -5.63
C VAL A 15 7.17 6.57 -4.55
N THR A 16 8.12 7.49 -4.52
CA THR A 16 9.25 7.46 -3.59
C THR A 16 9.13 8.60 -2.58
N LEU A 17 9.06 8.25 -1.30
CA LEU A 17 9.21 9.19 -0.19
C LEU A 17 10.65 9.70 -0.18
N ASN A 18 10.88 11.01 -0.35
CA ASN A 18 12.18 11.57 -0.67
C ASN A 18 12.63 12.64 0.32
N ARG A 19 12.80 12.21 1.58
CA ARG A 19 13.42 12.98 2.68
C ARG A 19 14.37 12.06 3.46
N PRO A 20 15.41 11.49 2.80
CA PRO A 20 16.27 10.47 3.41
C PRO A 20 17.00 10.97 4.65
N GLU A 21 17.35 12.26 4.73
CA GLU A 21 17.98 12.90 5.90
C GLU A 21 17.11 12.91 7.16
N ARG A 22 15.81 12.69 6.99
CA ARG A 22 14.80 12.55 8.06
C ARG A 22 14.16 11.17 8.08
N LYS A 23 14.80 10.16 7.47
CA LYS A 23 14.22 8.81 7.32
C LYS A 23 12.80 8.85 6.74
N ASN A 24 12.60 9.72 5.78
CA ASN A 24 11.34 9.93 5.08
C ASN A 24 10.14 10.25 6.01
N ALA A 25 10.38 10.97 7.12
CA ALA A 25 9.32 11.43 8.01
C ALA A 25 8.29 12.29 7.27
N LEU A 26 7.02 12.04 7.55
CA LEU A 26 5.88 12.65 6.86
C LEU A 26 5.60 14.04 7.39
N THR A 27 5.73 15.05 6.54
CA THR A 27 5.22 16.40 6.78
C THR A 27 3.81 16.56 6.22
N ARG A 28 3.08 17.59 6.63
CA ARG A 28 1.78 17.94 6.07
C ARG A 28 1.84 18.10 4.55
N ALA A 29 2.84 18.80 4.05
CA ALA A 29 3.03 19.00 2.60
C ALA A 29 3.26 17.68 1.86
N MET A 30 4.03 16.76 2.46
CA MET A 30 4.30 15.45 1.87
C MET A 30 3.05 14.57 1.84
N ILE A 31 2.23 14.61 2.90
CA ILE A 31 0.95 13.89 2.96
C ILE A 31 0.00 14.36 1.85
N GLU A 32 -0.10 15.68 1.65
CA GLU A 32 -0.93 16.24 0.58
C GLU A 32 -0.38 15.86 -0.83
N GLN A 33 0.95 15.91 -1.03
CA GLN A 33 1.56 15.44 -2.27
C GLN A 33 1.28 13.95 -2.54
N LEU A 34 1.31 13.09 -1.50
CA LEU A 34 0.96 11.68 -1.63
C LEU A 34 -0.49 11.50 -2.06
N ARG A 35 -1.43 12.20 -1.41
CA ARG A 35 -2.84 12.15 -1.76
C ARG A 35 -3.07 12.53 -3.23
N VAL A 36 -2.51 13.67 -3.67
CA VAL A 36 -2.61 14.10 -5.08
C VAL A 36 -1.96 13.09 -6.03
N THR A 37 -0.85 12.48 -5.64
CA THR A 37 -0.15 11.48 -6.44
C THR A 37 -0.97 10.20 -6.58
N PHE A 38 -1.58 9.70 -5.50
CA PHE A 38 -2.43 8.51 -5.55
C PHE A 38 -3.70 8.77 -6.38
N ASP A 39 -4.28 9.95 -6.25
CA ASP A 39 -5.44 10.38 -7.04
C ASP A 39 -5.10 10.45 -8.54
N ALA A 40 -3.96 11.05 -8.89
CA ALA A 40 -3.46 11.06 -10.26
C ALA A 40 -3.20 9.65 -10.81
N ALA A 41 -2.60 8.75 -10.00
CA ALA A 41 -2.38 7.35 -10.38
C ALA A 41 -3.71 6.59 -10.56
N ALA A 42 -4.75 6.92 -9.79
CA ALA A 42 -6.07 6.31 -9.94
C ALA A 42 -6.66 6.58 -11.34
N HIS A 43 -6.53 7.81 -11.83
CA HIS A 43 -7.12 8.27 -13.09
C HIS A 43 -6.24 8.04 -14.32
N ASN A 44 -4.96 7.73 -14.15
CA ASN A 44 -4.07 7.48 -15.30
C ASN A 44 -4.17 6.02 -15.77
N ALA A 45 -4.77 5.78 -16.94
CA ALA A 45 -4.96 4.44 -17.50
C ALA A 45 -3.63 3.70 -17.77
N GLU A 46 -2.52 4.42 -18.01
CA GLU A 46 -1.20 3.83 -18.22
C GLU A 46 -0.57 3.28 -16.92
N ASP A 47 -0.99 3.77 -15.75
CA ASP A 47 -0.54 3.26 -14.47
C ASP A 47 -1.34 1.99 -14.13
N ARG A 48 -0.73 0.82 -14.19
CA ARG A 48 -1.38 -0.50 -13.98
C ARG A 48 -1.04 -1.14 -12.64
N ALA A 49 0.08 -0.78 -12.05
CA ALA A 49 0.48 -1.16 -10.71
C ALA A 49 1.23 0.01 -10.04
N LEU A 50 1.16 0.11 -8.72
CA LEU A 50 1.86 1.13 -7.95
C LEU A 50 2.87 0.49 -7.00
N VAL A 51 4.08 1.06 -6.94
CA VAL A 51 5.10 0.74 -5.93
C VAL A 51 5.30 1.96 -5.04
N LEU A 52 5.14 1.81 -3.73
CA LEU A 52 5.48 2.83 -2.73
C LEU A 52 6.78 2.44 -2.03
N THR A 53 7.73 3.36 -1.97
CA THR A 53 9.05 3.12 -1.34
C THR A 53 9.63 4.37 -0.71
N GLY A 54 10.72 4.23 0.06
CA GLY A 54 11.50 5.34 0.61
C GLY A 54 12.88 5.44 -0.04
N GLU A 55 13.41 6.65 -0.14
CA GLU A 55 14.76 6.94 -0.57
C GLU A 55 15.75 6.74 0.58
N GLY A 56 17.01 6.39 0.28
CA GLY A 56 18.11 6.40 1.25
C GLY A 56 18.15 5.21 2.22
N GLY A 57 17.43 4.12 1.92
CA GLY A 57 17.52 2.85 2.67
C GLY A 57 16.64 2.77 3.93
N ASP A 58 15.77 3.76 4.17
CA ASP A 58 14.66 3.70 5.11
C ASP A 58 13.34 3.91 4.37
N PHE A 59 12.27 3.21 4.77
CA PHE A 59 10.96 3.43 4.16
C PHE A 59 10.33 4.72 4.68
N CYS A 60 9.94 4.76 5.97
CA CYS A 60 9.35 5.94 6.59
C CYS A 60 9.33 5.83 8.13
N SER A 61 9.79 6.84 8.81
CA SER A 61 9.83 6.89 10.29
C SER A 61 8.54 7.41 10.94
N GLY A 62 7.46 7.62 10.15
CA GLY A 62 6.18 8.14 10.64
C GLY A 62 6.06 9.66 10.52
N ALA A 63 5.16 10.28 11.31
CA ALA A 63 4.96 11.71 11.28
C ALA A 63 6.22 12.49 11.70
N ASP A 64 6.49 13.61 11.01
CA ASP A 64 7.55 14.52 11.41
C ASP A 64 7.12 15.26 12.69
N LEU A 65 7.81 14.99 13.80
CA LEU A 65 7.46 15.57 15.10
C LEU A 65 7.62 17.09 15.13
N SER A 66 8.43 17.67 14.24
CA SER A 66 8.55 19.13 14.13
C SER A 66 7.27 19.79 13.61
N ASP A 67 6.55 19.11 12.72
CA ASP A 67 5.23 19.57 12.24
C ASP A 67 4.17 19.42 13.35
N VAL A 68 4.22 18.32 14.10
CA VAL A 68 3.28 18.07 15.22
C VAL A 68 3.47 19.07 16.37
N GLN A 69 4.70 19.56 16.58
CA GLN A 69 5.07 20.53 17.60
C GLN A 69 5.08 21.99 17.09
N GLY A 70 4.56 22.23 15.88
CA GLY A 70 4.52 23.55 15.26
C GLY A 70 3.66 24.58 16.01
N PRO A 71 3.51 25.81 15.47
CA PRO A 71 2.79 26.91 16.14
C PRO A 71 1.33 26.62 16.49
N ALA A 72 0.71 25.64 15.84
CA ALA A 72 -0.65 25.17 16.11
C ALA A 72 -0.69 23.96 17.07
N ALA A 73 0.43 23.58 17.67
CA ALA A 73 0.47 22.47 18.62
C ALA A 73 -0.48 22.71 19.80
N GLY A 74 -1.34 21.73 20.08
CA GLY A 74 -2.35 21.82 21.13
C GLY A 74 -3.70 22.41 20.66
N ASP A 75 -3.82 22.89 19.43
CA ASP A 75 -5.12 23.19 18.83
C ASP A 75 -5.83 21.90 18.41
N PRO A 76 -6.98 21.56 19.02
CA PRO A 76 -7.70 20.35 18.69
C PRO A 76 -8.19 20.31 17.24
N ALA A 77 -8.56 21.45 16.64
CA ALA A 77 -9.03 21.52 15.26
C ALA A 77 -7.89 21.22 14.29
N TRP A 78 -6.73 21.80 14.50
CA TRP A 78 -5.52 21.52 13.72
C TRP A 78 -5.09 20.04 13.86
N SER A 79 -5.10 19.52 15.09
CA SER A 79 -4.73 18.12 15.35
C SER A 79 -5.66 17.16 14.62
N LEU A 80 -6.96 17.41 14.64
CA LEU A 80 -7.95 16.60 13.94
C LEU A 80 -7.76 16.66 12.41
N ASP A 81 -7.51 17.85 11.87
CA ASP A 81 -7.26 18.03 10.44
C ASP A 81 -5.98 17.34 9.98
N TRP A 82 -4.90 17.40 10.79
CA TRP A 82 -3.67 16.65 10.54
C TRP A 82 -3.91 15.15 10.47
N VAL A 83 -4.55 14.55 11.48
CA VAL A 83 -4.79 13.10 11.54
C VAL A 83 -5.73 12.63 10.42
N ARG A 84 -6.73 13.46 10.06
CA ARG A 84 -7.60 13.19 8.90
C ARG A 84 -6.80 13.14 7.61
N ALA A 85 -5.91 14.09 7.37
CA ALA A 85 -5.10 14.10 6.15
C ALA A 85 -4.21 12.86 6.03
N VAL A 86 -3.62 12.39 7.14
CA VAL A 86 -2.86 11.12 7.17
C VAL A 86 -3.76 9.93 6.85
N GLY A 87 -4.95 9.90 7.43
CA GLY A 87 -5.96 8.87 7.17
C GLY A 87 -6.43 8.87 5.72
N ASP A 88 -6.69 10.06 5.15
CA ASP A 88 -7.14 10.23 3.77
C ASP A 88 -6.07 9.75 2.76
N ALA A 89 -4.79 10.02 3.03
CA ALA A 89 -3.70 9.51 2.18
C ALA A 89 -3.64 7.97 2.20
N ALA A 90 -3.78 7.35 3.38
CA ALA A 90 -3.83 5.90 3.49
C ALA A 90 -5.09 5.31 2.80
N LEU A 91 -6.24 5.97 2.93
CA LEU A 91 -7.49 5.57 2.30
C LEU A 91 -7.40 5.67 0.77
N SER A 92 -6.84 6.76 0.23
CA SER A 92 -6.62 6.94 -1.22
C SER A 92 -5.73 5.85 -1.79
N LEU A 93 -4.64 5.49 -1.08
CA LEU A 93 -3.75 4.40 -1.47
C LEU A 93 -4.46 3.04 -1.45
N HIS A 94 -5.16 2.72 -0.36
CA HIS A 94 -5.85 1.45 -0.18
C HIS A 94 -6.96 1.24 -1.21
N ARG A 95 -7.70 2.31 -1.55
CA ARG A 95 -8.81 2.28 -2.52
C ARG A 95 -8.40 2.31 -3.98
N LEU A 96 -7.10 2.41 -4.30
CA LEU A 96 -6.67 2.32 -5.70
C LEU A 96 -7.19 1.03 -6.32
N ALA A 97 -7.92 1.16 -7.44
CA ALA A 97 -8.40 0.01 -8.22
C ALA A 97 -7.26 -0.71 -8.96
N LYS A 98 -6.03 -0.52 -8.54
CA LYS A 98 -4.79 -1.07 -9.10
C LYS A 98 -4.01 -1.75 -7.99
N PRO A 99 -3.31 -2.86 -8.28
CA PRO A 99 -2.44 -3.50 -7.29
C PRO A 99 -1.35 -2.57 -6.80
N THR A 100 -1.10 -2.60 -5.50
CA THR A 100 -0.11 -1.74 -4.83
C THR A 100 0.90 -2.59 -4.07
N ILE A 101 2.18 -2.22 -4.13
CA ILE A 101 3.28 -2.90 -3.45
C ILE A 101 4.05 -1.90 -2.60
N ALA A 102 4.19 -2.16 -1.31
CA ALA A 102 5.18 -1.48 -0.47
C ALA A 102 6.53 -2.18 -0.58
N LYS A 103 7.57 -1.43 -0.99
CA LYS A 103 8.96 -1.87 -0.97
C LYS A 103 9.63 -1.32 0.29
N LEU A 104 9.85 -2.18 1.29
CA LEU A 104 10.38 -1.81 2.60
C LEU A 104 11.86 -2.16 2.73
N ASP A 105 12.69 -1.12 2.91
CA ASP A 105 14.02 -1.28 3.45
C ASP A 105 14.13 -0.45 4.74
N GLY A 106 15.00 -0.83 5.68
CA GLY A 106 15.20 -0.10 6.93
C GLY A 106 13.92 0.14 7.76
N VAL A 107 13.69 1.37 8.17
CA VAL A 107 12.65 1.73 9.13
C VAL A 107 11.29 1.93 8.49
N ALA A 108 10.23 1.31 9.05
CA ALA A 108 8.82 1.54 8.75
C ALA A 108 8.04 1.63 10.08
N VAL A 109 7.68 2.84 10.52
CA VAL A 109 7.23 3.09 11.89
C VAL A 109 6.01 4.00 11.93
N GLY A 110 5.06 3.73 12.83
CA GLY A 110 3.86 4.55 13.03
C GLY A 110 3.05 4.72 11.74
N ALA A 111 2.74 5.96 11.37
CA ALA A 111 2.05 6.27 10.11
C ALA A 111 2.81 5.77 8.86
N GLY A 112 4.16 5.66 8.92
CA GLY A 112 4.95 5.06 7.86
C GLY A 112 4.64 3.57 7.68
N LEU A 113 4.54 2.81 8.77
CA LEU A 113 4.08 1.42 8.70
C LEU A 113 2.61 1.37 8.26
N GLY A 114 1.77 2.34 8.66
CA GLY A 114 0.39 2.46 8.21
C GLY A 114 0.28 2.56 6.69
N LEU A 115 1.08 3.43 6.05
CA LEU A 115 1.14 3.52 4.59
C LEU A 115 1.63 2.22 3.95
N ALA A 116 2.61 1.54 4.56
CA ALA A 116 3.11 0.27 4.03
C ALA A 116 2.02 -0.81 4.00
N ILE A 117 1.28 -0.97 5.10
CA ILE A 117 0.22 -1.99 5.21
C ILE A 117 -1.11 -1.54 4.56
N ALA A 118 -1.23 -0.29 4.12
CA ALA A 118 -2.31 0.17 3.25
C ALA A 118 -2.11 -0.26 1.78
N CYS A 119 -0.90 -0.68 1.39
CA CYS A 119 -0.66 -1.38 0.14
C CYS A 119 -1.18 -2.83 0.21
N ASP A 120 -1.51 -3.41 -0.96
CA ASP A 120 -2.00 -4.79 -1.05
C ASP A 120 -0.92 -5.82 -0.70
N LEU A 121 0.32 -5.54 -1.09
CA LEU A 121 1.46 -6.42 -0.87
C LEU A 121 2.62 -5.66 -0.24
N VAL A 122 3.34 -6.33 0.64
CA VAL A 122 4.52 -5.78 1.32
C VAL A 122 5.71 -6.70 1.11
N VAL A 123 6.76 -6.19 0.46
CA VAL A 123 8.05 -6.88 0.32
C VAL A 123 9.09 -6.14 1.14
N ALA A 124 9.71 -6.82 2.08
CA ALA A 124 10.69 -6.25 2.99
C ALA A 124 12.10 -6.80 2.76
N SER A 125 13.12 -5.99 3.02
CA SER A 125 14.47 -6.51 3.17
C SER A 125 14.69 -7.09 4.57
N THR A 126 15.71 -7.94 4.77
CA THR A 126 16.13 -8.43 6.10
C THR A 126 16.55 -7.30 7.05
N ARG A 127 16.82 -6.09 6.54
CA ARG A 127 17.13 -4.89 7.34
C ARG A 127 15.88 -4.20 7.90
N ALA A 128 14.69 -4.53 7.40
CA ALA A 128 13.47 -3.84 7.80
C ALA A 128 13.21 -3.95 9.31
N ARG A 129 12.79 -2.82 9.88
CA ARG A 129 12.44 -2.64 11.29
C ARG A 129 11.09 -1.96 11.38
N LEU A 130 10.09 -2.68 11.87
CA LEU A 130 8.70 -2.26 11.87
C LEU A 130 8.20 -2.01 13.28
N SER A 131 7.41 -0.96 13.51
CA SER A 131 6.84 -0.69 14.84
C SER A 131 5.54 0.10 14.77
N MET A 132 4.56 -0.32 15.61
CA MET A 132 3.37 0.46 15.96
C MET A 132 3.67 1.39 17.15
N ILE A 133 4.62 2.29 16.98
CA ILE A 133 5.25 3.10 18.03
C ILE A 133 4.31 4.07 18.78
N PHE A 134 3.09 4.24 18.34
CA PHE A 134 2.15 5.28 18.79
C PHE A 134 2.08 5.42 20.31
N VAL A 135 1.86 4.34 21.03
CA VAL A 135 1.74 4.35 22.52
C VAL A 135 2.98 4.89 23.21
N ARG A 136 4.17 4.71 22.63
CA ARG A 136 5.43 5.27 23.15
C ARG A 136 5.53 6.80 22.99
N ARG A 137 4.57 7.40 22.31
CA ARG A 137 4.40 8.84 22.13
C ARG A 137 3.09 9.33 22.73
N ALA A 138 2.44 8.53 23.60
CA ALA A 138 1.12 8.78 24.17
C ALA A 138 0.03 9.05 23.12
N LEU A 139 0.15 8.37 21.95
CA LEU A 139 -0.79 8.44 20.84
C LEU A 139 -1.50 7.09 20.65
N SER A 140 -2.68 7.13 20.10
CA SER A 140 -3.40 5.97 19.59
C SER A 140 -3.03 5.71 18.11
N PRO A 141 -3.24 4.49 17.59
CA PRO A 141 -3.06 4.17 16.18
C PRO A 141 -3.85 5.10 15.25
N ASP A 142 -3.20 5.57 14.18
CA ASP A 142 -3.77 6.34 13.06
C ASP A 142 -3.43 5.69 11.71
N CYS A 143 -3.56 6.41 10.60
CA CYS A 143 -3.20 5.95 9.26
C CYS A 143 -3.82 4.59 8.92
N ALA A 144 -5.09 4.38 9.24
CA ALA A 144 -5.85 3.13 9.02
C ALA A 144 -5.30 1.89 9.77
N THR A 145 -4.24 2.02 10.59
CA THR A 145 -3.59 0.88 11.25
C THR A 145 -4.50 0.12 12.22
N SER A 146 -5.42 0.81 12.90
CA SER A 146 -6.41 0.16 13.78
C SER A 146 -7.37 -0.77 13.04
N TRP A 147 -7.61 -0.52 11.75
CA TRP A 147 -8.44 -1.34 10.88
C TRP A 147 -7.65 -2.43 10.16
N LEU A 148 -6.48 -2.08 9.59
CA LEU A 148 -5.66 -2.99 8.78
C LEU A 148 -4.90 -4.01 9.62
N LEU A 149 -4.25 -3.57 10.70
CA LEU A 149 -3.36 -4.43 11.46
C LEU A 149 -4.04 -5.70 12.01
N PRO A 150 -5.21 -5.63 12.69
CA PRO A 150 -5.86 -6.84 13.19
C PRO A 150 -6.35 -7.79 12.09
N ARG A 151 -6.56 -7.29 10.87
CA ARG A 151 -6.91 -8.09 9.70
C ARG A 151 -5.73 -8.87 9.16
N LEU A 152 -4.53 -8.32 9.27
CA LEU A 152 -3.29 -8.95 8.84
C LEU A 152 -2.76 -9.98 9.85
N VAL A 153 -2.70 -9.60 11.13
CA VAL A 153 -2.00 -10.40 12.15
C VAL A 153 -2.92 -11.01 13.22
N GLY A 154 -4.21 -10.79 13.12
CA GLY A 154 -5.20 -11.17 14.14
C GLY A 154 -5.22 -10.20 15.33
N SER A 155 -6.36 -10.16 16.04
CA SER A 155 -6.62 -9.16 17.09
C SER A 155 -5.63 -9.21 18.25
N ALA A 156 -5.23 -10.40 18.72
CA ALA A 156 -4.32 -10.54 19.86
C ALA A 156 -2.92 -9.99 19.54
N LYS A 157 -2.37 -10.36 18.39
CA LYS A 157 -1.05 -9.89 17.94
C LYS A 157 -1.07 -8.39 17.60
N ALA A 158 -2.15 -7.88 17.02
CA ALA A 158 -2.32 -6.46 16.77
C ALA A 158 -2.28 -5.64 18.06
N LYS A 159 -2.96 -6.10 19.14
CA LYS A 159 -2.91 -5.46 20.46
C LYS A 159 -1.52 -5.51 21.07
N GLU A 160 -0.83 -6.64 20.99
CA GLU A 160 0.55 -6.79 21.47
C GLU A 160 1.46 -5.73 20.79
N LEU A 161 1.44 -5.67 19.46
CA LEU A 161 2.24 -4.72 18.69
C LEU A 161 1.89 -3.27 19.03
N ALA A 162 0.61 -2.94 19.17
CA ALA A 162 0.14 -1.59 19.43
C ALA A 162 0.35 -1.15 20.88
N PHE A 163 0.16 -2.04 21.87
CA PHE A 163 0.27 -1.70 23.29
C PHE A 163 1.72 -1.55 23.75
N PHE A 164 2.64 -2.30 23.20
CA PHE A 164 4.05 -2.22 23.56
C PHE A 164 4.87 -1.33 22.61
N GLY A 165 4.42 -1.15 21.37
CA GLY A 165 5.11 -0.34 20.36
C GLY A 165 6.55 -0.82 20.13
N GLU A 166 6.81 -2.12 20.29
CA GLU A 166 8.13 -2.70 20.10
C GLU A 166 8.49 -2.76 18.62
N VAL A 167 9.80 -2.79 18.38
CA VAL A 167 10.32 -2.97 17.02
C VAL A 167 10.38 -4.45 16.72
N VAL A 168 9.73 -4.87 15.64
CA VAL A 168 9.85 -6.22 15.10
C VAL A 168 10.76 -6.23 13.89
N ASP A 169 11.54 -7.29 13.74
CA ASP A 169 12.37 -7.52 12.55
C ASP A 169 11.55 -8.09 11.37
N ALA A 170 12.17 -8.12 10.20
CA ALA A 170 11.53 -8.58 8.98
C ALA A 170 11.04 -10.03 9.06
N GLU A 171 11.83 -10.92 9.65
CA GLU A 171 11.50 -12.35 9.76
C GLU A 171 10.30 -12.57 10.70
N THR A 172 10.25 -11.84 11.79
CA THR A 172 9.08 -11.84 12.69
C THR A 172 7.86 -11.30 11.97
N ALA A 173 8.00 -10.17 11.23
CA ALA A 173 6.93 -9.60 10.44
C ALA A 173 6.37 -10.58 9.40
N LEU A 174 7.23 -11.35 8.72
CA LEU A 174 6.82 -12.41 7.80
C LEU A 174 6.06 -13.53 8.52
N ARG A 175 6.60 -14.00 9.63
CA ARG A 175 6.00 -15.11 10.40
C ARG A 175 4.61 -14.79 10.93
N ILE A 176 4.33 -13.52 11.27
CA ILE A 176 3.01 -13.09 11.77
C ILE A 176 2.06 -12.62 10.66
N GLY A 177 2.48 -12.63 9.39
CA GLY A 177 1.66 -12.20 8.26
C GLY A 177 1.59 -10.68 8.05
N LEU A 178 2.47 -9.91 8.68
CA LEU A 178 2.54 -8.44 8.50
C LEU A 178 3.19 -8.02 7.18
N VAL A 179 4.07 -8.87 6.63
CA VAL A 179 4.67 -8.70 5.30
C VAL A 179 4.55 -10.01 4.50
N ASN A 180 4.48 -9.89 3.15
CA ASN A 180 4.28 -11.03 2.27
C ASN A 180 5.57 -11.76 1.93
N ARG A 181 6.70 -11.04 1.91
CA ARG A 181 8.01 -11.60 1.56
C ARG A 181 9.16 -10.85 2.19
N VAL A 182 10.19 -11.59 2.56
CA VAL A 182 11.47 -11.04 3.02
C VAL A 182 12.58 -11.55 2.11
N VAL A 183 13.46 -10.64 1.68
CA VAL A 183 14.63 -10.93 0.83
C VAL A 183 15.86 -10.20 1.35
N LYS A 184 17.05 -10.55 0.85
CA LYS A 184 18.27 -9.78 1.14
C LYS A 184 18.17 -8.37 0.55
N PRO A 185 18.83 -7.35 1.14
CA PRO A 185 18.75 -5.98 0.64
C PRO A 185 19.11 -5.84 -0.84
N GLY A 186 20.12 -6.55 -1.32
CA GLY A 186 20.53 -6.55 -2.74
C GLY A 186 19.56 -7.24 -3.69
N GLU A 187 18.56 -7.97 -3.18
CA GLU A 187 17.54 -8.68 -3.97
C GLU A 187 16.19 -7.92 -3.98
N LEU A 188 16.04 -6.90 -3.12
CA LEU A 188 14.75 -6.24 -2.88
C LEU A 188 14.20 -5.58 -4.15
N ASP A 189 15.04 -4.83 -4.88
CA ASP A 189 14.62 -4.14 -6.09
C ASP A 189 14.19 -5.14 -7.19
N ALA A 190 14.95 -6.19 -7.40
CA ALA A 190 14.62 -7.22 -8.39
C ALA A 190 13.33 -7.97 -8.05
N GLN A 191 13.13 -8.29 -6.76
CA GLN A 191 11.91 -8.96 -6.28
C GLN A 191 10.66 -8.10 -6.48
N VAL A 192 10.73 -6.81 -6.10
CA VAL A 192 9.62 -5.87 -6.26
C VAL A 192 9.34 -5.60 -7.74
N ALA A 193 10.39 -5.37 -8.55
CA ALA A 193 10.24 -5.19 -9.99
C ALA A 193 9.57 -6.39 -10.66
N SER A 194 9.96 -7.62 -10.32
CA SER A 194 9.34 -8.84 -10.82
C SER A 194 7.83 -8.90 -10.50
N TRP A 195 7.44 -8.59 -9.27
CA TRP A 195 6.03 -8.59 -8.90
C TRP A 195 5.26 -7.46 -9.56
N ALA A 196 5.81 -6.24 -9.56
CA ALA A 196 5.18 -5.07 -10.16
C ALA A 196 4.94 -5.25 -11.66
N THR A 197 5.94 -5.78 -12.41
CA THR A 197 5.80 -6.10 -13.84
C THR A 197 4.71 -7.13 -14.08
N ARG A 198 4.70 -8.23 -13.33
CA ARG A 198 3.66 -9.28 -13.47
C ARG A 198 2.26 -8.74 -13.19
N LEU A 199 2.10 -7.84 -12.22
CA LEU A 199 0.81 -7.19 -11.93
C LEU A 199 0.44 -6.19 -13.03
N ALA A 200 1.40 -5.40 -13.51
CA ALA A 200 1.16 -4.46 -14.60
C ALA A 200 0.83 -5.14 -15.92
N GLU A 201 1.39 -6.31 -16.20
CA GLU A 201 1.08 -7.14 -17.38
C GLU A 201 -0.18 -8.00 -17.19
N GLY A 202 -0.73 -8.06 -15.98
CA GLY A 202 -1.90 -8.86 -15.64
C GLY A 202 -3.23 -8.30 -16.18
N PRO A 203 -4.34 -9.05 -16.08
CA PRO A 203 -5.67 -8.61 -16.50
C PRO A 203 -6.22 -7.57 -15.51
N SER A 204 -6.19 -6.29 -15.89
CA SER A 204 -6.47 -5.17 -14.98
C SER A 204 -7.86 -5.24 -14.34
N LEU A 205 -8.89 -5.59 -15.10
CA LEU A 205 -10.26 -5.72 -14.57
C LEU A 205 -10.33 -6.84 -13.53
N ALA A 206 -9.77 -8.01 -13.82
CA ALA A 206 -9.79 -9.13 -12.88
C ALA A 206 -8.99 -8.83 -11.59
N LEU A 207 -7.84 -8.14 -11.70
CA LEU A 207 -7.06 -7.73 -10.54
C LEU A 207 -7.81 -6.71 -9.68
N SER A 208 -8.43 -5.70 -10.30
CA SER A 208 -9.19 -4.68 -9.55
C SER A 208 -10.44 -5.23 -8.88
N THR A 209 -11.21 -6.09 -9.57
CA THR A 209 -12.40 -6.72 -8.99
C THR A 209 -12.03 -7.72 -7.89
N THR A 210 -10.94 -8.48 -8.06
CA THR A 210 -10.42 -9.37 -7.00
C THR A 210 -10.05 -8.58 -5.75
N LYS A 211 -9.33 -7.46 -5.89
CA LYS A 211 -9.01 -6.58 -4.75
C LYS A 211 -10.27 -6.09 -4.07
N ALA A 212 -11.23 -5.54 -4.82
CA ALA A 212 -12.48 -5.02 -4.28
C ALA A 212 -13.28 -6.08 -3.51
N LEU A 213 -13.39 -7.30 -4.03
CA LEU A 213 -14.07 -8.42 -3.36
C LEU A 213 -13.38 -8.80 -2.04
N LEU A 214 -12.04 -8.92 -2.04
CA LEU A 214 -11.29 -9.28 -0.84
C LEU A 214 -11.33 -8.18 0.22
N ASP A 215 -11.26 -6.90 -0.16
CA ASP A 215 -11.36 -5.77 0.77
C ASP A 215 -12.77 -5.67 1.39
N ALA A 216 -13.82 -5.96 0.62
CA ALA A 216 -15.20 -5.95 1.11
C ALA A 216 -15.55 -7.15 1.99
N ALA A 217 -14.82 -8.26 1.90
CA ALA A 217 -15.17 -9.55 2.52
C ALA A 217 -15.39 -9.48 4.04
N TRP A 218 -14.74 -8.54 4.74
CA TRP A 218 -14.86 -8.39 6.18
C TRP A 218 -16.14 -7.68 6.67
N THR A 219 -16.87 -7.06 5.77
CA THR A 219 -18.06 -6.26 6.10
C THR A 219 -19.29 -6.69 5.33
N THR A 220 -19.15 -7.53 4.32
CA THR A 220 -20.22 -8.01 3.46
C THR A 220 -20.80 -9.32 4.00
N PRO A 221 -22.13 -9.46 4.15
CA PRO A 221 -22.79 -10.73 4.46
C PRO A 221 -22.48 -11.81 3.42
N PHE A 222 -22.37 -13.08 3.85
CA PHE A 222 -21.95 -14.17 2.97
C PHE A 222 -22.75 -14.31 1.67
N ALA A 223 -24.08 -14.21 1.74
CA ALA A 223 -24.92 -14.33 0.56
C ALA A 223 -24.72 -13.15 -0.43
N GLU A 224 -24.52 -11.95 0.09
CA GLU A 224 -24.25 -10.75 -0.68
C GLU A 224 -22.82 -10.83 -1.31
N ALA A 225 -21.86 -11.40 -0.61
CA ALA A 225 -20.52 -11.63 -1.15
C ALA A 225 -20.55 -12.55 -2.39
N ILE A 226 -21.36 -13.62 -2.36
CA ILE A 226 -21.56 -14.51 -3.51
C ILE A 226 -22.16 -13.76 -4.70
N GLU A 227 -23.12 -12.85 -4.47
CA GLU A 227 -23.73 -12.05 -5.53
C GLU A 227 -22.72 -11.08 -6.14
N HIS A 228 -21.93 -10.39 -5.31
CA HIS A 228 -20.83 -9.53 -5.79
C HIS A 228 -19.79 -10.32 -6.61
N GLU A 229 -19.45 -11.55 -6.19
CA GLU A 229 -18.58 -12.42 -6.98
C GLU A 229 -19.19 -12.73 -8.36
N ALA A 230 -20.49 -13.02 -8.40
CA ALA A 230 -21.20 -13.32 -9.65
C ALA A 230 -21.21 -12.11 -10.60
N GLU A 231 -21.49 -10.91 -10.08
CA GLU A 231 -21.44 -9.66 -10.85
C GLU A 231 -20.05 -9.37 -11.40
N CYS A 232 -19.00 -9.45 -10.55
CA CYS A 232 -17.62 -9.25 -10.95
C CYS A 232 -17.19 -10.29 -12.01
N GLN A 233 -17.56 -11.55 -11.81
CA GLN A 233 -17.21 -12.61 -12.74
C GLN A 233 -17.93 -12.48 -14.09
N ALA A 234 -19.20 -12.05 -14.09
CA ALA A 234 -19.93 -11.77 -15.31
C ALA A 234 -19.26 -10.63 -16.13
N ALA A 235 -18.81 -9.57 -15.47
CA ALA A 235 -18.07 -8.48 -16.10
C ALA A 235 -16.74 -8.99 -16.71
N ASN A 236 -15.98 -9.80 -15.97
CA ASN A 236 -14.73 -10.39 -16.45
C ASN A 236 -14.98 -11.31 -17.66
N LEU A 237 -16.01 -12.16 -17.64
CA LEU A 237 -16.36 -13.07 -18.74
C LEU A 237 -16.74 -12.31 -20.03
N ALA A 238 -17.33 -11.13 -19.92
CA ALA A 238 -17.64 -10.29 -21.06
C ALA A 238 -16.41 -9.60 -21.68
N GLY A 239 -15.28 -9.55 -20.94
CA GLY A 239 -14.06 -8.84 -21.32
C GLY A 239 -13.26 -9.49 -22.45
N ALA A 240 -12.31 -8.72 -23.01
CA ALA A 240 -11.36 -9.23 -24.00
C ALA A 240 -10.30 -10.12 -23.35
N ASP A 241 -9.92 -9.84 -22.11
CA ASP A 241 -8.83 -10.53 -21.40
C ASP A 241 -9.15 -12.01 -21.16
N VAL A 242 -10.43 -12.38 -20.89
CA VAL A 242 -10.81 -13.78 -20.74
C VAL A 242 -10.69 -14.55 -22.07
N ARG A 243 -11.02 -13.90 -23.20
CA ARG A 243 -10.86 -14.52 -24.53
C ARG A 243 -9.39 -14.78 -24.86
N GLU A 244 -8.53 -13.81 -24.58
CA GLU A 244 -7.07 -13.95 -24.71
C GLU A 244 -6.53 -15.05 -23.79
N ALA A 245 -6.96 -15.10 -22.53
CA ALA A 245 -6.53 -16.12 -21.59
C ALA A 245 -6.89 -17.53 -22.06
N ILE A 246 -8.11 -17.73 -22.60
CA ILE A 246 -8.58 -19.02 -23.16
C ILE A 246 -7.78 -19.38 -24.41
N ALA A 247 -7.56 -18.43 -25.32
CA ALA A 247 -6.78 -18.67 -26.55
C ALA A 247 -5.33 -19.05 -26.21
N ALA A 248 -4.68 -18.27 -25.32
CA ALA A 248 -3.31 -18.52 -24.88
C ALA A 248 -3.16 -19.89 -24.20
N PHE A 249 -4.14 -20.29 -23.36
CA PHE A 249 -4.15 -21.61 -22.74
C PHE A 249 -4.23 -22.74 -23.80
N SER A 250 -5.10 -22.60 -24.79
CA SER A 250 -5.27 -23.59 -25.87
C SER A 250 -4.02 -23.70 -26.77
N GLU A 251 -3.35 -22.56 -26.98
CA GLU A 251 -2.12 -22.44 -27.75
C GLU A 251 -0.84 -22.74 -26.96
N LYS A 252 -0.96 -23.02 -25.65
CA LYS A 252 0.17 -23.28 -24.73
C LYS A 252 1.21 -22.15 -24.70
N ARG A 253 0.76 -20.90 -24.76
CA ARG A 253 1.58 -19.70 -24.64
C ARG A 253 1.16 -18.87 -23.43
N LEU A 254 1.97 -17.87 -23.06
CA LEU A 254 1.57 -16.88 -22.07
C LEU A 254 0.55 -15.89 -22.66
N PRO A 255 -0.50 -15.51 -21.91
CA PRO A 255 -1.46 -14.51 -22.35
C PRO A 255 -0.81 -13.11 -22.43
N ARG A 256 -1.35 -12.25 -23.29
CA ARG A 256 -0.96 -10.85 -23.44
C ARG A 256 -2.20 -9.99 -23.25
N PHE A 257 -2.36 -9.46 -22.03
CA PHE A 257 -3.52 -8.65 -21.70
C PHE A 257 -3.36 -7.22 -22.20
N ALA A 258 -4.43 -6.67 -22.79
CA ALA A 258 -4.43 -5.30 -23.29
C ALA A 258 -4.36 -4.28 -22.15
N ALA A 259 -3.81 -3.10 -22.44
CA ALA A 259 -3.99 -1.98 -21.53
C ALA A 259 -5.49 -1.67 -21.40
N PRO A 260 -6.00 -1.30 -20.20
CA PRO A 260 -7.39 -0.90 -20.05
C PRO A 260 -7.70 0.26 -21.00
N ALA A 261 -8.90 0.23 -21.60
CA ALA A 261 -9.38 1.38 -22.36
C ALA A 261 -9.42 2.61 -21.43
N PRO A 262 -9.08 3.80 -21.95
CA PRO A 262 -9.20 5.02 -21.16
C PRO A 262 -10.65 5.14 -20.65
N VAL A 263 -10.80 5.46 -19.37
CA VAL A 263 -12.12 5.78 -18.80
C VAL A 263 -12.56 7.08 -19.48
N VAL A 264 -13.62 6.99 -20.29
CA VAL A 264 -14.24 8.14 -20.98
C VAL A 264 -15.04 8.98 -19.96
#